data_fee5f5e20d1387abb716ace3ce866234
#
_entry.id   fee5f5e20d1387abb716ace3ce866234
#
_cell.length_a   1.000
_cell.length_b   1.000
_cell.length_c   1.000
_cell.angle_alpha   90.00
_cell.angle_beta   90.00
_cell.angle_gamma   90.00
#
_symmetry.space_group_name_H-M   'P 1'
#
loop_
_entity.id
_entity.type
_entity.pdbx_description
1 polymer ?
#
loop_
_entity_poly.entity_id
_entity_poly.type
_entity_poly.pdbx_seq_one_letter_code
_entity_poly.pdbx_strand_id
1 'polypeptide(L)'
;FTEWDEELNTEPIHVEEKSIYNTTEGYGNAILPGVLILILQQTLMLGIGLSAGTMSEKKDKAYLKIGQSIGGVYTLISAKTVAYFTIFTVLASYITIAVPHFFGFTMLAEPLPLICLLVPYLLAAIFFAMIISLFVRLRENVMLIIVFTSIPFLFMSGVSWPLSNIPG
;
A
#
# COMPACT_ATOMS: atom_id res chain seq x y z
N PHE A 1 -48.11 23.21 26.37
CA PHE A 1 -46.93 22.76 25.63
C PHE A 1 -45.78 22.80 26.62
N THR A 2 -45.24 21.65 26.97
CA THR A 2 -44.11 21.51 27.89
C THR A 2 -42.83 21.52 27.05
N GLU A 3 -41.72 21.97 27.65
CA GLU A 3 -40.37 21.97 27.00
C GLU A 3 -40.05 20.64 26.30
N TRP A 4 -40.57 19.53 26.82
CA TRP A 4 -40.44 18.19 26.23
C TRP A 4 -41.14 18.02 24.86
N ASP A 5 -42.20 18.74 24.59
CA ASP A 5 -42.93 18.69 23.32
C ASP A 5 -42.21 19.52 22.23
N GLU A 6 -41.44 20.53 22.62
CA GLU A 6 -40.59 21.31 21.70
C GLU A 6 -39.33 20.53 21.34
N GLU A 7 -38.66 19.83 22.28
CA GLU A 7 -37.51 18.97 21.99
C GLU A 7 -37.88 17.80 21.05
N LEU A 8 -39.05 17.15 21.27
CA LEU A 8 -39.53 16.06 20.41
C LEU A 8 -39.89 16.52 18.98
N ASN A 9 -40.26 17.77 18.81
CA ASN A 9 -40.60 18.32 17.49
C ASN A 9 -39.39 18.87 16.72
N THR A 10 -38.29 19.23 17.43
CA THR A 10 -37.05 19.74 16.79
C THR A 10 -36.06 18.65 16.44
N GLU A 11 -35.99 17.57 17.24
CA GLU A 11 -35.11 16.42 16.98
C GLU A 11 -35.87 15.09 17.29
N PRO A 12 -36.71 14.62 16.36
CA PRO A 12 -37.54 13.43 16.61
C PRO A 12 -36.73 12.12 16.67
N ILE A 13 -35.44 12.11 16.32
CA ILE A 13 -34.58 10.93 16.37
C ILE A 13 -33.18 11.36 16.78
N HIS A 14 -32.77 11.03 18.00
CA HIS A 14 -31.37 11.09 18.40
C HIS A 14 -30.60 9.96 17.69
N VAL A 15 -29.95 10.27 16.59
CA VAL A 15 -29.02 9.34 15.92
C VAL A 15 -27.67 9.48 16.59
N GLU A 16 -27.35 8.58 17.49
CA GLU A 16 -26.01 8.46 18.06
C GLU A 16 -25.10 7.73 17.03
N GLU A 17 -24.49 8.49 16.14
CA GLU A 17 -23.48 7.95 15.21
C GLU A 17 -22.20 7.62 15.99
N LYS A 18 -22.09 6.37 16.44
CA LYS A 18 -20.87 5.87 17.05
C LYS A 18 -19.98 5.23 16.00
N SER A 19 -18.99 5.95 15.54
CA SER A 19 -17.99 5.43 14.60
C SER A 19 -17.16 4.34 15.28
N ILE A 20 -17.32 3.08 14.84
CA ILE A 20 -16.66 1.90 15.44
C ILE A 20 -15.17 1.89 15.11
N TYR A 21 -14.79 2.40 13.93
CA TYR A 21 -13.41 2.34 13.42
C TYR A 21 -12.65 3.68 13.51
N ASN A 22 -13.35 4.79 13.73
CA ASN A 22 -12.77 6.11 13.83
C ASN A 22 -13.31 6.84 15.07
N THR A 23 -12.78 6.48 16.22
CA THR A 23 -13.24 7.00 17.53
C THR A 23 -12.96 8.48 17.75
N THR A 24 -12.10 9.08 16.95
CA THR A 24 -11.71 10.51 17.00
C THR A 24 -12.38 11.35 15.91
N GLU A 25 -13.29 10.75 15.10
CA GLU A 25 -14.03 11.41 14.01
C GLU A 25 -13.16 12.21 13.01
N GLY A 26 -11.84 12.03 13.07
CA GLY A 26 -10.89 12.69 12.18
C GLY A 26 -10.80 11.97 10.83
N TYR A 27 -11.15 12.64 9.74
CA TYR A 27 -10.97 12.16 8.37
C TYR A 27 -9.52 11.69 8.11
N GLY A 28 -8.54 12.38 8.72
CA GLY A 28 -7.13 12.02 8.65
C GLY A 28 -6.82 10.64 9.23
N ASN A 29 -7.37 10.29 10.39
CA ASN A 29 -7.13 9.01 11.05
C ASN A 29 -7.64 7.81 10.24
N ALA A 30 -8.69 8.00 9.45
CA ALA A 30 -9.25 6.94 8.62
C ALA A 30 -8.47 6.73 7.32
N ILE A 31 -8.05 7.81 6.65
CA ILE A 31 -7.47 7.75 5.29
C ILE A 31 -5.96 7.70 5.30
N LEU A 32 -5.30 8.37 6.25
CA LEU A 32 -3.84 8.50 6.27
C LEU A 32 -3.10 7.15 6.26
N PRO A 33 -3.49 6.13 7.06
CA PRO A 33 -2.80 4.83 7.02
C PRO A 33 -2.87 4.17 5.64
N GLY A 34 -4.03 4.23 4.98
CA GLY A 34 -4.23 3.69 3.64
C GLY A 34 -3.36 4.39 2.59
N VAL A 35 -3.30 5.71 2.64
CA VAL A 35 -2.45 6.51 1.73
C VAL A 35 -0.97 6.23 1.96
N LEU A 36 -0.52 6.08 3.21
CA LEU A 36 0.88 5.75 3.52
C LEU A 36 1.29 4.38 2.97
N ILE A 37 0.43 3.37 3.12
CA ILE A 37 0.66 2.03 2.56
C ILE A 37 0.69 2.10 1.03
N LEU A 38 -0.18 2.89 0.43
CA LEU A 38 -0.18 3.10 -1.02
C LEU A 38 1.11 3.77 -1.51
N ILE A 39 1.60 4.79 -0.82
CA ILE A 39 2.88 5.44 -1.14
C ILE A 39 4.03 4.43 -1.01
N LEU A 40 4.02 3.59 0.02
CA LEU A 40 5.00 2.51 0.19
C LEU A 40 4.99 1.57 -1.01
N GLN A 41 3.81 1.12 -1.44
CA GLN A 41 3.64 0.25 -2.61
C GLN A 41 4.15 0.92 -3.89
N GLN A 42 3.82 2.19 -4.11
CA GLN A 42 4.29 2.95 -5.28
C GLN A 42 5.81 3.05 -5.32
N THR A 43 6.41 3.38 -4.18
CA THR A 43 7.86 3.48 -4.05
C THR A 43 8.55 2.15 -4.32
N LEU A 44 7.97 1.03 -3.86
CA LEU A 44 8.44 -0.32 -4.12
C LEU A 44 8.39 -0.64 -5.62
N MET A 45 7.24 -0.41 -6.25
CA MET A 45 7.06 -0.67 -7.69
C MET A 45 8.01 0.17 -8.52
N LEU A 46 8.18 1.45 -8.16
CA LEU A 46 9.10 2.36 -8.83
C LEU A 46 10.56 1.88 -8.68
N GLY A 47 10.98 1.50 -7.48
CA GLY A 47 12.33 1.00 -7.22
C GLY A 47 12.67 -0.26 -8.03
N ILE A 48 11.78 -1.25 -8.04
CA ILE A 48 11.95 -2.49 -8.81
C ILE A 48 11.93 -2.19 -10.32
N GLY A 49 10.99 -1.37 -10.77
CA GLY A 49 10.85 -1.01 -12.18
C GLY A 49 12.06 -0.25 -12.71
N LEU A 50 12.55 0.77 -11.99
CA LEU A 50 13.74 1.55 -12.36
C LEU A 50 15.00 0.68 -12.39
N SER A 51 15.15 -0.22 -11.41
CA SER A 51 16.26 -1.17 -11.38
C SER A 51 16.22 -2.07 -12.61
N ALA A 52 15.06 -2.61 -12.98
CA ALA A 52 14.92 -3.46 -14.16
C ALA A 52 15.16 -2.68 -15.46
N GLY A 53 14.61 -1.48 -15.60
CA GLY A 53 14.84 -0.60 -16.76
C GLY A 53 16.32 -0.27 -16.93
N THR A 54 17.02 0.08 -15.86
CA THR A 54 18.44 0.37 -15.86
C THR A 54 19.29 -0.84 -16.31
N MET A 55 18.92 -2.04 -15.84
CA MET A 55 19.61 -3.27 -16.24
C MET A 55 19.38 -3.61 -17.71
N SER A 56 18.15 -3.38 -18.20
CA SER A 56 17.79 -3.57 -19.60
C SER A 56 18.58 -2.63 -20.52
N GLU A 57 18.68 -1.36 -20.16
CA GLU A 57 19.43 -0.35 -20.94
C GLU A 57 20.93 -0.64 -20.97
N LYS A 58 21.52 -0.99 -19.84
CA LYS A 58 22.96 -1.26 -19.71
C LYS A 58 23.40 -2.57 -20.35
N LYS A 59 22.47 -3.45 -20.72
CA LYS A 59 22.76 -4.81 -21.24
C LYS A 59 23.83 -5.53 -20.41
N ASP A 60 23.65 -5.53 -19.09
CA ASP A 60 24.65 -6.03 -18.16
C ASP A 60 24.96 -7.51 -18.42
N LYS A 61 26.17 -7.76 -18.97
CA LYS A 61 26.62 -9.10 -19.35
C LYS A 61 26.72 -10.05 -18.18
N ALA A 62 27.01 -9.54 -16.98
CA ALA A 62 27.09 -10.35 -15.77
C ALA A 62 25.72 -10.89 -15.41
N TYR A 63 24.70 -10.07 -15.53
CA TYR A 63 23.32 -10.43 -15.26
C TYR A 63 22.79 -11.48 -16.22
N LEU A 64 23.09 -11.30 -17.51
CA LEU A 64 22.74 -12.27 -18.55
C LEU A 64 23.44 -13.61 -18.33
N LYS A 65 24.71 -13.61 -17.93
CA LYS A 65 25.50 -14.81 -17.68
C LYS A 65 24.96 -15.61 -16.47
N ILE A 66 24.54 -14.93 -15.40
CA ILE A 66 23.91 -15.59 -14.24
C ILE A 66 22.57 -16.20 -14.64
N GLY A 67 21.75 -15.47 -15.41
CA GLY A 67 20.45 -15.95 -15.88
C GLY A 67 20.53 -17.17 -16.79
N GLN A 68 21.65 -17.37 -17.50
CA GLN A 68 21.90 -18.53 -18.37
C GLN A 68 22.42 -19.76 -17.62
N SER A 69 22.82 -19.62 -16.36
CA SER A 69 23.24 -20.74 -15.52
C SER A 69 22.04 -21.57 -15.06
N ILE A 70 22.28 -22.88 -14.85
CA ILE A 70 21.25 -23.80 -14.32
C ILE A 70 20.81 -23.27 -12.93
N GLY A 71 19.54 -22.93 -12.80
CA GLY A 71 19.01 -22.32 -11.56
C GLY A 71 19.29 -20.84 -11.37
N GLY A 72 20.02 -20.18 -12.26
CA GLY A 72 20.41 -18.76 -12.14
C GLY A 72 19.22 -17.81 -12.08
N VAL A 73 18.13 -18.14 -12.80
CA VAL A 73 16.88 -17.34 -12.75
C VAL A 73 16.27 -17.38 -11.34
N TYR A 74 16.20 -18.55 -10.73
CA TYR A 74 15.67 -18.67 -9.36
C TYR A 74 16.55 -17.93 -8.35
N THR A 75 17.86 -18.02 -8.50
CA THR A 75 18.81 -17.28 -7.66
C THR A 75 18.64 -15.78 -7.80
N LEU A 76 18.45 -15.28 -9.02
CA LEU A 76 18.22 -13.85 -9.26
C LEU A 76 16.91 -13.36 -8.68
N ILE A 77 15.82 -14.13 -8.86
CA ILE A 77 14.51 -13.77 -8.32
C ILE A 77 14.56 -13.78 -6.79
N SER A 78 15.11 -14.82 -6.18
CA SER A 78 15.18 -14.93 -4.72
C SER A 78 16.09 -13.85 -4.11
N ALA A 79 17.24 -13.57 -4.70
CA ALA A 79 18.13 -12.51 -4.23
C ALA A 79 17.47 -11.13 -4.30
N LYS A 80 16.78 -10.81 -5.40
CA LYS A 80 16.01 -9.58 -5.52
C LYS A 80 14.86 -9.53 -4.49
N THR A 81 14.12 -10.61 -4.35
CA THR A 81 13.01 -10.68 -3.40
C THR A 81 13.50 -10.42 -1.98
N VAL A 82 14.58 -11.08 -1.55
CA VAL A 82 15.16 -10.89 -0.22
C VAL A 82 15.64 -9.46 -0.02
N ALA A 83 16.36 -8.90 -1.00
CA ALA A 83 16.87 -7.53 -0.91
C ALA A 83 15.74 -6.50 -0.78
N TYR A 84 14.74 -6.55 -1.67
CA TYR A 84 13.62 -5.63 -1.61
C TYR A 84 12.75 -5.87 -0.38
N PHE A 85 12.51 -7.11 -0.01
CA PHE A 85 11.74 -7.45 1.20
C PHE A 85 12.39 -6.88 2.45
N THR A 86 13.71 -7.00 2.61
CA THR A 86 14.43 -6.44 3.75
C THR A 86 14.30 -4.92 3.82
N ILE A 87 14.56 -4.23 2.70
CA ILE A 87 14.48 -2.77 2.65
C ILE A 87 13.06 -2.29 2.95
N PHE A 88 12.06 -2.88 2.31
CA PHE A 88 10.67 -2.44 2.44
C PHE A 88 10.01 -2.88 3.73
N THR A 89 10.50 -3.95 4.39
CA THR A 89 10.08 -4.30 5.75
C THR A 89 10.51 -3.21 6.74
N VAL A 90 11.72 -2.69 6.62
CA VAL A 90 12.18 -1.58 7.46
C VAL A 90 11.35 -0.32 7.22
N LEU A 91 11.10 0.04 5.96
CA LEU A 91 10.25 1.20 5.61
C LEU A 91 8.81 1.01 6.06
N ALA A 92 8.24 -0.17 5.88
CA ALA A 92 6.88 -0.49 6.32
C ALA A 92 6.76 -0.41 7.84
N SER A 93 7.72 -0.95 8.58
CA SER A 93 7.77 -0.85 10.04
C SER A 93 7.86 0.61 10.49
N TYR A 94 8.67 1.41 9.84
CA TYR A 94 8.77 2.84 10.13
C TYR A 94 7.43 3.56 9.91
N ILE A 95 6.82 3.38 8.74
CA ILE A 95 5.55 4.01 8.40
C ILE A 95 4.43 3.56 9.34
N THR A 96 4.41 2.29 9.71
CA THR A 96 3.29 1.72 10.48
C THR A 96 3.42 1.95 11.98
N ILE A 97 4.65 2.04 12.51
CA ILE A 97 4.89 2.19 13.94
C ILE A 97 5.29 3.63 14.30
N ALA A 98 6.31 4.19 13.61
CA ALA A 98 6.86 5.49 13.97
C ALA A 98 5.94 6.63 13.59
N VAL A 99 5.37 6.63 12.38
CA VAL A 99 4.51 7.73 11.92
C VAL A 99 3.27 7.90 12.79
N PRO A 100 2.46 6.89 13.11
CA PRO A 100 1.33 7.04 14.02
C PRO A 100 1.73 7.51 15.41
N HIS A 101 2.87 7.03 15.91
CA HIS A 101 3.37 7.45 17.22
C HIS A 101 3.74 8.93 17.26
N PHE A 102 4.41 9.44 16.22
CA PHE A 102 4.79 10.85 16.13
C PHE A 102 3.60 11.80 15.95
N PHE A 103 2.58 11.38 15.22
CA PHE A 103 1.39 12.19 14.95
C PHE A 103 0.26 11.97 15.96
N GLY A 104 0.44 11.12 16.97
CA GLY A 104 -0.56 10.85 18.00
C GLY A 104 -1.82 10.14 17.48
N PHE A 105 -1.70 9.40 16.37
CA PHE A 105 -2.82 8.61 15.86
C PHE A 105 -3.08 7.41 16.77
N THR A 106 -4.34 7.18 17.08
CA THR A 106 -4.75 6.00 17.85
C THR A 106 -4.62 4.74 16.98
N MET A 107 -3.62 3.92 17.27
CA MET A 107 -3.49 2.62 16.65
C MET A 107 -4.45 1.63 17.31
N LEU A 108 -5.54 1.31 16.62
CA LEU A 108 -6.48 0.24 17.05
C LEU A 108 -5.97 -1.16 16.65
N ALA A 109 -4.98 -1.25 15.78
CA ALA A 109 -4.47 -2.52 15.29
C ALA A 109 -3.43 -3.11 16.25
N GLU A 110 -3.67 -4.33 16.70
CA GLU A 110 -2.65 -5.09 17.41
C GLU A 110 -1.45 -5.38 16.48
N PRO A 111 -0.21 -5.43 17.02
CA PRO A 111 1.00 -5.59 16.20
C PRO A 111 1.06 -6.94 15.48
N LEU A 112 0.54 -8.00 16.06
CA LEU A 112 0.61 -9.34 15.48
C LEU A 112 -0.24 -9.51 14.21
N PRO A 113 -1.54 -9.18 14.20
CA PRO A 113 -2.35 -9.17 12.98
C PRO A 113 -1.78 -8.27 11.89
N LEU A 114 -1.20 -7.13 12.26
CA LEU A 114 -0.59 -6.19 11.34
C LEU A 114 0.62 -6.80 10.61
N ILE A 115 1.51 -7.48 11.33
CA ILE A 115 2.65 -8.19 10.75
C ILE A 115 2.19 -9.33 9.84
N CYS A 116 1.19 -10.10 10.28
CA CYS A 116 0.61 -11.18 9.49
C CYS A 116 -0.01 -10.69 8.17
N LEU A 117 -0.48 -9.45 8.13
CA LEU A 117 -0.99 -8.82 6.91
C LEU A 117 0.14 -8.23 6.05
N LEU A 118 1.10 -7.53 6.67
CA LEU A 118 2.18 -6.82 5.98
C LEU A 118 3.13 -7.76 5.23
N VAL A 119 3.48 -8.90 5.83
CA VAL A 119 4.42 -9.84 5.20
C VAL A 119 3.90 -10.37 3.87
N PRO A 120 2.71 -11.00 3.78
CA PRO A 120 2.20 -11.48 2.49
C PRO A 120 1.91 -10.32 1.52
N TYR A 121 1.49 -9.16 2.02
CA TYR A 121 1.28 -7.96 1.20
C TYR A 121 2.58 -7.50 0.52
N LEU A 122 3.68 -7.38 1.27
CA LEU A 122 4.98 -6.99 0.70
C LEU A 122 5.49 -8.00 -0.32
N LEU A 123 5.37 -9.30 -0.04
CA LEU A 123 5.75 -10.33 -0.98
C LEU A 123 4.92 -10.26 -2.27
N ALA A 124 3.61 -10.12 -2.15
CA ALA A 124 2.72 -9.97 -3.30
C ALA A 124 3.07 -8.74 -4.13
N ALA A 125 3.32 -7.59 -3.48
CA ALA A 125 3.71 -6.36 -4.14
C ALA A 125 5.07 -6.47 -4.85
N ILE A 126 6.05 -7.16 -4.25
CA ILE A 126 7.37 -7.41 -4.85
C ILE A 126 7.24 -8.28 -6.11
N PHE A 127 6.52 -9.40 -6.02
CA PHE A 127 6.33 -10.28 -7.18
C PHE A 127 5.53 -9.59 -8.29
N PHE A 128 4.51 -8.84 -7.94
CA PHE A 128 3.72 -8.06 -8.89
C PHE A 128 4.59 -7.01 -9.60
N ALA A 129 5.41 -6.26 -8.85
CA ALA A 129 6.34 -5.30 -9.42
C ALA A 129 7.39 -5.95 -10.32
N MET A 130 7.88 -7.15 -9.95
CA MET A 130 8.79 -7.92 -10.80
C MET A 130 8.13 -8.35 -12.12
N ILE A 131 6.87 -8.79 -12.08
CA ILE A 131 6.11 -9.16 -13.30
C ILE A 131 5.94 -7.93 -14.19
N ILE A 132 5.51 -6.79 -13.64
CA ILE A 132 5.39 -5.55 -14.40
C ILE A 132 6.73 -5.12 -14.98
N SER A 133 7.82 -5.32 -14.26
CA SER A 133 9.16 -4.95 -14.72
C SER A 133 9.61 -5.71 -15.97
N LEU A 134 9.02 -6.86 -16.28
CA LEU A 134 9.29 -7.59 -17.52
C LEU A 134 8.80 -6.85 -18.78
N PHE A 135 7.78 -6.02 -18.63
CA PHE A 135 7.25 -5.20 -19.72
C PHE A 135 8.01 -3.89 -19.91
N VAL A 136 8.87 -3.55 -18.95
CA VAL A 136 9.66 -2.32 -18.96
C VAL A 136 10.96 -2.53 -19.70
N ARG A 137 11.11 -1.88 -20.86
CA ARG A 137 12.37 -1.87 -21.63
C ARG A 137 13.20 -0.63 -21.37
N LEU A 138 12.56 0.50 -21.12
CA LEU A 138 13.18 1.81 -20.91
C LEU A 138 12.77 2.35 -19.54
N ARG A 139 13.69 3.03 -18.84
CA ARG A 139 13.41 3.65 -17.54
C ARG A 139 12.24 4.64 -17.58
N GLU A 140 12.11 5.35 -18.68
CA GLU A 140 11.06 6.34 -18.88
C GLU A 140 9.66 5.74 -18.85
N ASN A 141 9.49 4.51 -19.35
CA ASN A 141 8.20 3.82 -19.38
C ASN A 141 7.76 3.31 -18.00
N VAL A 142 8.67 3.22 -17.04
CA VAL A 142 8.38 2.77 -15.67
C VAL A 142 7.33 3.66 -15.04
N MET A 143 7.53 4.97 -15.10
CA MET A 143 6.62 5.96 -14.52
C MET A 143 5.21 5.83 -15.07
N LEU A 144 5.07 5.72 -16.39
CA LEU A 144 3.77 5.60 -17.05
C LEU A 144 3.04 4.33 -16.59
N ILE A 145 3.72 3.18 -16.61
CA ILE A 145 3.12 1.89 -16.22
C ILE A 145 2.67 1.93 -14.77
N ILE A 146 3.49 2.49 -13.87
CA ILE A 146 3.17 2.56 -12.45
C ILE A 146 1.97 3.47 -12.21
N VAL A 147 1.94 4.66 -12.79
CA VAL A 147 0.81 5.59 -12.64
C VAL A 147 -0.48 4.96 -13.15
N PHE A 148 -0.46 4.39 -14.36
CA PHE A 148 -1.63 3.72 -14.94
C PHE A 148 -2.13 2.52 -14.11
N THR A 149 -1.21 1.79 -13.48
CA THR A 149 -1.56 0.64 -12.64
C THR A 149 -2.08 1.09 -11.28
N SER A 150 -1.57 2.20 -10.76
CA SER A 150 -1.86 2.69 -9.40
C SER A 150 -3.25 3.26 -9.25
N ILE A 151 -3.74 3.98 -10.26
CA ILE A 151 -5.06 4.63 -10.22
C ILE A 151 -6.18 3.60 -10.03
N PRO A 152 -6.28 2.51 -10.83
CA PRO A 152 -7.27 1.48 -10.59
C PRO A 152 -7.17 0.83 -9.20
N PHE A 153 -5.95 0.56 -8.72
CA PHE A 153 -5.76 -0.01 -7.39
C PHE A 153 -6.20 0.92 -6.27
N LEU A 154 -5.99 2.23 -6.42
CA LEU A 154 -6.47 3.22 -5.46
C LEU A 154 -8.00 3.19 -5.35
N PHE A 155 -8.69 3.14 -6.49
CA PHE A 155 -10.15 3.07 -6.48
C PHE A 155 -10.69 1.74 -5.96
N MET A 156 -10.04 0.63 -6.28
CA MET A 156 -10.43 -0.71 -5.81
C MET A 156 -10.10 -0.94 -4.33
N SER A 157 -9.17 -0.19 -3.75
CA SER A 157 -8.76 -0.36 -2.35
C SER A 157 -9.81 0.05 -1.32
N GLY A 158 -10.87 0.75 -1.74
CA GLY A 158 -11.90 1.29 -0.85
C GLY A 158 -11.46 2.51 -0.03
N VAL A 159 -10.21 2.97 -0.20
CA VAL A 159 -9.71 4.17 0.50
C VAL A 159 -10.40 5.44 -0.03
N SER A 160 -10.73 5.47 -1.32
CA SER A 160 -11.39 6.62 -1.97
C SER A 160 -12.91 6.62 -1.83
N TRP A 161 -13.53 5.48 -1.59
CA TRP A 161 -14.98 5.32 -1.50
C TRP A 161 -15.35 4.44 -0.33
N PRO A 162 -16.22 4.88 0.59
CA PRO A 162 -16.74 4.01 1.64
C PRO A 162 -17.49 2.84 1.00
N LEU A 163 -17.23 1.64 1.51
CA LEU A 163 -17.84 0.38 1.01
C LEU A 163 -19.38 0.42 0.99
N SER A 164 -19.98 1.25 1.83
CA SER A 164 -21.44 1.46 1.90
C SER A 164 -22.02 2.10 0.64
N ASN A 165 -21.21 2.75 -0.19
CA ASN A 165 -21.65 3.46 -1.40
C ASN A 165 -21.38 2.69 -2.70
N ILE A 166 -20.92 1.45 -2.61
CA ILE A 166 -20.72 0.57 -3.77
C ILE A 166 -22.05 -0.16 -4.01
N PRO A 167 -22.74 0.07 -5.13
CA PRO A 167 -23.93 -0.70 -5.46
C PRO A 167 -23.55 -2.16 -5.66
N GLY A 168 -24.26 -3.05 -4.96
CA GLY A 168 -24.06 -4.51 -5.01
C GLY A 168 -24.49 -5.12 -6.36
#